data_f21557d14b6920e95a2f5c8c19ff803f
#
_entry.id   f21557d14b6920e95a2f5c8c19ff803f
#
_cell.length_a   1.000
_cell.length_b   1.000
_cell.length_c   1.000
_cell.angle_alpha   90.00
_cell.angle_beta   90.00
_cell.angle_gamma   90.00
#
_symmetry.space_group_name_H-M   'P 1'
#
loop_
_entity.id
_entity.type
_entity.pdbx_description
1 polymer ?
#
loop_
_entity_poly.entity_id
_entity_poly.type
_entity_poly.pdbx_seq_one_letter_code
_entity_poly.pdbx_strand_id
1 'polypeptide(L)'
;MPRVKPFRGVRPPQALVEEVESRPYDVLDSDEARVEAGNNEKSLYHIIKPEINFPEGTSEYDPRVYESGADQFKKFQQEGWLVQDNEENYYLYAQTMNGKTQYGIVLCCHVDDYMNNVIKKHELTRRDKEEDRMKHVRNTNANIEPVFLAYKSSQTLIDLIDRTAKETPVYDFVAPIDHFRHQFWVIADPKDKEVITTEFDKMDALYIADGHHRSAAAALVGAERAKQNPNNTGNEEYNFYMAVCFPAEQLTILDYNRVVKDLNGLTKDEFLKALGKDFIVADMGTENYRPKKLHEFSAYLEGHWYRLEAKEGTFNPNDPIGVLDVDISSRLILDEILGITDLRGDKRIDFVGGLRGLEELKRRVDNGEMKFALALYPVTMEQIMNIADSGKIMPPKATWFEPKLRSGLVIHKLD
;
A
#
# COMPACT_ATOMS: atom_id res chain seq x y z
N MET A 1 8.32 13.30 -17.39
CA MET A 1 7.50 12.24 -17.97
C MET A 1 8.05 10.91 -17.47
N PRO A 2 7.22 10.01 -16.99
CA PRO A 2 7.64 8.71 -16.47
C PRO A 2 8.24 7.83 -17.57
N ARG A 3 9.39 7.24 -17.30
CA ARG A 3 10.03 6.27 -18.19
C ARG A 3 9.68 4.86 -17.75
N VAL A 4 8.94 4.14 -18.56
CA VAL A 4 8.51 2.78 -18.27
C VAL A 4 9.00 1.81 -19.34
N LYS A 5 9.19 0.54 -18.96
CA LYS A 5 9.53 -0.52 -19.91
C LYS A 5 8.88 -1.86 -19.55
N PRO A 6 8.69 -2.76 -20.54
CA PRO A 6 8.41 -4.16 -20.30
C PRO A 6 9.64 -4.86 -19.69
N PHE A 7 9.47 -6.04 -19.12
CA PHE A 7 10.54 -6.81 -18.54
C PHE A 7 10.31 -8.31 -18.65
N ARG A 8 11.37 -9.11 -18.49
CA ARG A 8 11.29 -10.57 -18.46
C ARG A 8 10.91 -11.03 -17.06
N GLY A 9 9.60 -11.11 -16.80
CA GLY A 9 9.07 -11.46 -15.48
C GLY A 9 9.47 -12.88 -15.06
N VAL A 10 9.88 -13.04 -13.80
CA VAL A 10 10.05 -14.33 -13.15
C VAL A 10 8.76 -14.65 -12.41
N ARG A 11 8.07 -15.72 -12.77
CA ARG A 11 6.72 -16.00 -12.29
C ARG A 11 6.46 -17.51 -12.15
N PRO A 12 5.50 -17.90 -11.27
CA PRO A 12 5.17 -19.30 -11.11
C PRO A 12 4.49 -19.87 -12.35
N PRO A 13 4.67 -21.16 -12.67
CA PRO A 13 3.76 -21.89 -13.54
C PRO A 13 2.31 -21.76 -13.04
N GLN A 14 1.33 -21.75 -13.95
CA GLN A 14 -0.09 -21.57 -13.60
C GLN A 14 -0.56 -22.55 -12.49
N ALA A 15 -0.11 -23.79 -12.53
CA ALA A 15 -0.50 -24.80 -11.55
C ALA A 15 0.06 -24.55 -10.13
N LEU A 16 1.02 -23.64 -9.96
CA LEU A 16 1.70 -23.36 -8.69
C LEU A 16 1.39 -21.98 -8.13
N VAL A 17 0.66 -21.13 -8.85
CA VAL A 17 0.49 -19.72 -8.45
C VAL A 17 -0.13 -19.58 -7.05
N GLU A 18 -1.14 -20.40 -6.72
CA GLU A 18 -1.82 -20.40 -5.42
C GLU A 18 -0.94 -20.91 -4.28
N GLU A 19 0.07 -21.76 -4.59
CA GLU A 19 1.03 -22.21 -3.59
C GLU A 19 2.16 -21.19 -3.37
N VAL A 20 2.48 -20.38 -4.40
CA VAL A 20 3.59 -19.41 -4.35
C VAL A 20 3.14 -18.06 -3.85
N GLU A 21 1.99 -17.57 -4.29
CA GLU A 21 1.53 -16.21 -3.97
C GLU A 21 1.41 -15.97 -2.47
N SER A 22 1.58 -14.72 -2.05
CA SER A 22 1.43 -14.33 -0.66
C SER A 22 0.94 -12.88 -0.51
N ARG A 23 0.47 -12.53 0.70
CA ARG A 23 0.29 -11.14 1.06
C ARG A 23 1.65 -10.41 1.12
N PRO A 24 1.70 -9.07 0.95
CA PRO A 24 2.95 -8.34 1.05
C PRO A 24 3.53 -8.39 2.47
N TYR A 25 4.86 -8.27 2.57
CA TYR A 25 5.64 -8.45 3.80
C TYR A 25 5.23 -7.52 4.96
N ASP A 26 4.64 -6.37 4.66
CA ASP A 26 4.37 -5.28 5.59
C ASP A 26 2.94 -5.30 6.19
N VAL A 27 2.12 -6.29 5.81
CA VAL A 27 0.75 -6.45 6.34
C VAL A 27 0.62 -7.53 7.41
N LEU A 28 1.71 -8.24 7.72
CA LEU A 28 1.74 -9.32 8.70
C LEU A 28 3.07 -9.34 9.46
N ASP A 29 3.03 -9.83 10.67
CA ASP A 29 4.25 -10.09 11.45
C ASP A 29 4.88 -11.46 11.10
N SER A 30 5.99 -11.80 11.75
CA SER A 30 6.74 -13.04 11.47
C SER A 30 5.99 -14.29 11.93
N ASP A 31 5.20 -14.19 13.00
CA ASP A 31 4.45 -15.34 13.54
C ASP A 31 3.23 -15.62 12.64
N GLU A 32 2.55 -14.58 12.19
CA GLU A 32 1.49 -14.68 11.18
C GLU A 32 2.03 -15.28 9.87
N ALA A 33 3.21 -14.85 9.41
CA ALA A 33 3.85 -15.40 8.21
C ALA A 33 4.19 -16.88 8.36
N ARG A 34 4.66 -17.34 9.55
CA ARG A 34 4.88 -18.76 9.83
C ARG A 34 3.59 -19.57 9.76
N VAL A 35 2.52 -19.05 10.33
CA VAL A 35 1.20 -19.70 10.32
C VAL A 35 0.67 -19.81 8.89
N GLU A 36 0.77 -18.76 8.10
CA GLU A 36 0.28 -18.74 6.72
C GLU A 36 1.13 -19.61 5.78
N ALA A 37 2.46 -19.59 5.92
CA ALA A 37 3.34 -20.50 5.17
C ALA A 37 3.10 -21.96 5.56
N GLY A 38 2.84 -22.25 6.83
CA GLY A 38 2.61 -23.60 7.33
C GLY A 38 3.71 -24.58 6.88
N ASN A 39 3.31 -25.67 6.24
CA ASN A 39 4.22 -26.66 5.66
C ASN A 39 4.46 -26.46 4.14
N ASN A 40 4.04 -25.34 3.58
CA ASN A 40 4.18 -25.05 2.16
C ASN A 40 5.59 -24.51 1.85
N GLU A 41 6.50 -25.38 1.39
CA GLU A 41 7.86 -25.01 1.00
C GLU A 41 7.92 -24.04 -0.20
N LYS A 42 6.83 -23.89 -0.95
CA LYS A 42 6.73 -23.00 -2.11
C LYS A 42 6.16 -21.63 -1.77
N SER A 43 5.77 -21.41 -0.50
CA SER A 43 5.25 -20.11 -0.07
C SER A 43 6.30 -19.01 -0.27
N LEU A 44 5.93 -17.90 -0.91
CA LEU A 44 6.83 -16.78 -1.12
C LEU A 44 7.32 -16.16 0.19
N TYR A 45 6.63 -16.40 1.30
CA TYR A 45 7.09 -15.94 2.62
C TYR A 45 8.51 -16.41 2.96
N HIS A 46 8.95 -17.57 2.47
CA HIS A 46 10.33 -18.04 2.62
C HIS A 46 11.35 -17.09 1.97
N ILE A 47 10.93 -16.22 1.05
CA ILE A 47 11.77 -15.24 0.36
C ILE A 47 11.56 -13.82 0.93
N ILE A 48 10.31 -13.38 1.17
CA ILE A 48 9.99 -12.00 1.58
C ILE A 48 9.97 -11.79 3.09
N LYS A 49 9.81 -12.87 3.86
CA LYS A 49 9.85 -12.94 5.34
C LYS A 49 10.82 -14.06 5.77
N PRO A 50 12.10 -14.03 5.30
CA PRO A 50 12.99 -15.19 5.41
C PRO A 50 13.37 -15.55 6.85
N GLU A 51 13.08 -14.72 7.84
CA GLU A 51 13.23 -15.06 9.26
C GLU A 51 12.35 -16.24 9.68
N ILE A 52 11.30 -16.59 8.92
CA ILE A 52 10.51 -17.80 9.17
C ILE A 52 11.29 -19.10 8.92
N ASN A 53 12.41 -19.03 8.18
CA ASN A 53 13.30 -20.18 7.94
C ASN A 53 14.21 -20.49 9.14
N PHE A 54 14.15 -19.69 10.20
CA PHE A 54 14.94 -19.80 11.41
C PHE A 54 14.07 -20.07 12.64
N PRO A 55 14.65 -20.47 13.80
CA PRO A 55 13.90 -20.60 15.03
C PRO A 55 13.13 -19.32 15.40
N GLU A 56 11.99 -19.47 16.07
CA GLU A 56 11.21 -18.36 16.61
C GLU A 56 12.07 -17.39 17.43
N GLY A 57 11.79 -16.09 17.33
CA GLY A 57 12.55 -15.05 17.99
C GLY A 57 13.82 -14.62 17.24
N THR A 58 14.15 -15.22 16.08
CA THR A 58 15.21 -14.71 15.22
C THR A 58 14.82 -13.33 14.67
N SER A 59 15.69 -12.36 14.83
CA SER A 59 15.44 -10.99 14.34
C SER A 59 15.31 -10.95 12.82
N GLU A 60 14.31 -10.27 12.29
CA GLU A 60 14.14 -9.99 10.87
C GLU A 60 15.36 -9.24 10.26
N TYR A 61 16.18 -8.60 11.11
CA TYR A 61 17.38 -7.83 10.70
C TYR A 61 18.68 -8.62 10.82
N ASP A 62 18.66 -9.91 11.19
CA ASP A 62 19.86 -10.76 11.23
C ASP A 62 20.42 -10.90 9.80
N PRO A 63 21.73 -10.70 9.57
CA PRO A 63 22.34 -10.83 8.24
C PRO A 63 22.04 -12.16 7.53
N ARG A 64 21.97 -13.27 8.28
CA ARG A 64 21.67 -14.60 7.77
C ARG A 64 20.27 -14.71 7.16
N VAL A 65 19.34 -13.86 7.63
CA VAL A 65 17.97 -13.82 7.12
C VAL A 65 17.95 -13.32 5.67
N TYR A 66 18.72 -12.30 5.33
CA TYR A 66 18.83 -11.80 3.96
C TYR A 66 19.49 -12.82 3.01
N GLU A 67 20.55 -13.50 3.48
CA GLU A 67 21.20 -14.58 2.74
C GLU A 67 20.23 -15.73 2.47
N SER A 68 19.46 -16.13 3.49
CA SER A 68 18.41 -17.16 3.35
C SER A 68 17.35 -16.77 2.31
N GLY A 69 16.89 -15.51 2.30
CA GLY A 69 15.95 -15.02 1.28
C GLY A 69 16.50 -15.16 -0.15
N ALA A 70 17.78 -14.82 -0.35
CA ALA A 70 18.46 -14.98 -1.63
C ALA A 70 18.61 -16.46 -2.03
N ASP A 71 18.99 -17.32 -1.10
CA ASP A 71 19.11 -18.77 -1.34
C ASP A 71 17.75 -19.41 -1.68
N GLN A 72 16.68 -19.03 -0.97
CA GLN A 72 15.32 -19.47 -1.29
C GLN A 72 14.89 -19.00 -2.69
N PHE A 73 15.13 -17.74 -3.05
CA PHE A 73 14.81 -17.26 -4.40
C PHE A 73 15.56 -18.02 -5.49
N LYS A 74 16.82 -18.39 -5.26
CA LYS A 74 17.58 -19.24 -6.16
C LYS A 74 17.02 -20.67 -6.21
N LYS A 75 16.68 -21.27 -5.05
CA LYS A 75 16.04 -22.58 -4.96
C LYS A 75 14.73 -22.61 -5.77
N PHE A 76 13.86 -21.62 -5.61
CA PHE A 76 12.58 -21.54 -6.32
C PHE A 76 12.77 -21.57 -7.84
N GLN A 77 13.81 -20.92 -8.36
CA GLN A 77 14.12 -20.96 -9.80
C GLN A 77 14.71 -22.33 -10.21
N GLN A 78 15.58 -22.94 -9.40
CA GLN A 78 16.16 -24.26 -9.68
C GLN A 78 15.12 -25.39 -9.69
N GLU A 79 14.15 -25.32 -8.79
CA GLU A 79 13.04 -26.28 -8.68
C GLU A 79 11.92 -26.02 -9.71
N GLY A 80 12.01 -24.96 -10.51
CA GLY A 80 11.00 -24.58 -11.47
C GLY A 80 9.70 -24.06 -10.85
N TRP A 81 9.73 -23.68 -9.59
CA TRP A 81 8.58 -23.03 -8.94
C TRP A 81 8.41 -21.58 -9.39
N LEU A 82 9.51 -20.96 -9.84
CA LEU A 82 9.56 -19.68 -10.51
C LEU A 82 10.35 -19.82 -11.80
N VAL A 83 9.77 -19.37 -12.92
CA VAL A 83 10.35 -19.47 -14.26
C VAL A 83 10.38 -18.08 -14.89
N GLN A 84 11.52 -17.71 -15.49
CA GLN A 84 11.66 -16.43 -16.19
C GLN A 84 11.04 -16.52 -17.58
N ASP A 85 10.24 -15.52 -17.95
CA ASP A 85 9.72 -15.38 -19.30
C ASP A 85 10.85 -15.20 -20.32
N ASN A 86 10.68 -15.71 -21.53
CA ASN A 86 11.69 -15.61 -22.59
C ASN A 86 11.78 -14.20 -23.16
N GLU A 87 10.65 -13.49 -23.20
CA GLU A 87 10.50 -12.16 -23.80
C GLU A 87 10.16 -11.11 -22.74
N GLU A 88 10.50 -9.86 -23.02
CA GLU A 88 10.06 -8.73 -22.21
C GLU A 88 8.58 -8.45 -22.48
N ASN A 89 7.78 -8.43 -21.40
CA ASN A 89 6.35 -8.21 -21.48
C ASN A 89 5.90 -7.13 -20.48
N TYR A 90 4.79 -6.48 -20.79
CA TYR A 90 3.93 -5.90 -19.76
C TYR A 90 2.95 -6.97 -19.30
N TYR A 91 2.32 -6.73 -18.16
CA TYR A 91 1.29 -7.63 -17.65
C TYR A 91 0.09 -6.81 -17.20
N LEU A 92 -1.10 -7.42 -17.26
CA LEU A 92 -2.30 -6.85 -16.66
C LEU A 92 -2.61 -7.64 -15.39
N TYR A 93 -2.85 -6.94 -14.29
CA TYR A 93 -3.24 -7.52 -13.02
C TYR A 93 -4.59 -6.97 -12.57
N ALA A 94 -5.55 -7.82 -12.33
CA ALA A 94 -6.87 -7.46 -11.81
C ALA A 94 -7.08 -7.98 -10.40
N GLN A 95 -7.69 -7.16 -9.57
CA GLN A 95 -8.08 -7.49 -8.20
C GLN A 95 -9.56 -7.18 -8.01
N THR A 96 -10.33 -8.17 -7.56
CA THR A 96 -11.77 -7.99 -7.28
C THR A 96 -12.04 -8.13 -5.80
N MET A 97 -12.60 -7.09 -5.20
CA MET A 97 -13.04 -7.00 -3.81
C MET A 97 -14.48 -6.50 -3.78
N ASN A 98 -15.37 -7.22 -3.09
CA ASN A 98 -16.79 -6.82 -2.90
C ASN A 98 -17.51 -6.47 -4.22
N GLY A 99 -17.21 -7.21 -5.30
CA GLY A 99 -17.84 -7.01 -6.62
C GLY A 99 -17.24 -5.85 -7.44
N LYS A 100 -16.27 -5.09 -6.92
CA LYS A 100 -15.53 -4.07 -7.65
C LYS A 100 -14.19 -4.62 -8.10
N THR A 101 -13.87 -4.51 -9.39
CA THR A 101 -12.57 -4.89 -9.95
C THR A 101 -11.75 -3.65 -10.29
N GLN A 102 -10.48 -3.65 -9.93
CA GLN A 102 -9.48 -2.67 -10.36
C GLN A 102 -8.41 -3.36 -11.20
N TYR A 103 -7.97 -2.68 -12.26
CA TYR A 103 -7.00 -3.21 -13.22
C TYR A 103 -5.74 -2.36 -13.24
N GLY A 104 -4.58 -3.00 -13.02
CA GLY A 104 -3.27 -2.33 -13.05
C GLY A 104 -2.35 -2.93 -14.10
N ILE A 105 -1.58 -2.08 -14.78
CA ILE A 105 -0.53 -2.51 -15.70
C ILE A 105 0.75 -2.73 -14.90
N VAL A 106 1.30 -3.95 -14.95
CA VAL A 106 2.58 -4.30 -14.33
C VAL A 106 3.70 -3.95 -15.31
N LEU A 107 4.65 -3.18 -14.84
CA LEU A 107 5.73 -2.62 -15.63
C LEU A 107 6.95 -2.32 -14.77
N CYS A 108 8.06 -1.91 -15.38
CA CYS A 108 9.20 -1.37 -14.67
C CYS A 108 9.33 0.14 -14.88
N CYS A 109 9.48 0.89 -13.78
CA CYS A 109 9.70 2.35 -13.77
C CYS A 109 11.17 2.66 -13.56
N HIS A 110 11.68 3.70 -14.22
CA HIS A 110 13.08 4.12 -14.06
C HIS A 110 13.34 4.72 -12.67
N VAL A 111 14.46 4.35 -12.05
CA VAL A 111 14.82 4.78 -10.68
C VAL A 111 15.00 6.30 -10.56
N ASP A 112 15.51 6.97 -11.59
CA ASP A 112 15.65 8.44 -11.59
C ASP A 112 14.29 9.15 -11.49
N ASP A 113 13.22 8.54 -11.97
CA ASP A 113 11.89 9.16 -11.92
C ASP A 113 11.38 9.25 -10.47
N TYR A 114 11.80 8.30 -9.62
CA TYR A 114 11.61 8.41 -8.18
C TYR A 114 12.53 9.48 -7.57
N MET A 115 13.80 9.51 -7.95
CA MET A 115 14.79 10.47 -7.42
C MET A 115 14.45 11.91 -7.80
N ASN A 116 13.93 12.12 -9.02
CA ASN A 116 13.59 13.43 -9.59
C ASN A 116 12.12 13.84 -9.34
N ASN A 117 11.39 13.09 -8.49
CA ASN A 117 10.00 13.37 -8.13
C ASN A 117 9.02 13.39 -9.33
N VAL A 118 9.32 12.64 -10.39
CA VAL A 118 8.36 12.30 -11.44
C VAL A 118 7.40 11.22 -10.92
N ILE A 119 7.92 10.28 -10.12
CA ILE A 119 7.12 9.39 -9.27
C ILE A 119 6.98 10.08 -7.91
N LYS A 120 5.78 10.60 -7.66
CA LYS A 120 5.49 11.48 -6.53
C LYS A 120 5.14 10.73 -5.26
N LYS A 121 5.60 11.27 -4.14
CA LYS A 121 5.47 10.72 -2.79
C LYS A 121 4.50 11.56 -1.98
N HIS A 122 3.74 10.93 -1.12
CA HIS A 122 2.89 11.60 -0.13
C HIS A 122 3.19 11.19 1.31
N GLU A 123 4.15 10.28 1.51
CA GLU A 123 4.57 9.80 2.83
C GLU A 123 6.10 9.77 2.94
N LEU A 124 6.61 10.08 4.15
CA LEU A 124 8.04 9.93 4.47
C LEU A 124 8.34 8.47 4.83
N THR A 125 9.42 7.98 4.28
CA THR A 125 9.95 6.66 4.62
C THR A 125 10.77 6.70 5.91
N ARG A 126 10.82 5.59 6.62
CA ARG A 126 11.66 5.39 7.81
C ARG A 126 12.98 4.78 7.37
N ARG A 127 14.09 5.36 7.82
CA ARG A 127 15.44 4.94 7.43
C ARG A 127 15.75 3.49 7.77
N ASP A 128 15.28 3.00 8.92
CA ASP A 128 15.43 1.60 9.33
C ASP A 128 14.77 0.62 8.36
N LYS A 129 13.54 0.95 7.92
CA LYS A 129 12.80 0.14 6.95
C LYS A 129 13.33 0.26 5.52
N GLU A 130 13.83 1.43 5.13
CA GLU A 130 14.55 1.58 3.84
C GLU A 130 15.78 0.68 3.79
N GLU A 131 16.65 0.76 4.80
CA GLU A 131 17.88 -0.04 4.85
C GLU A 131 17.58 -1.55 4.87
N ASP A 132 16.54 -1.96 5.59
CA ASP A 132 16.07 -3.34 5.59
C ASP A 132 15.70 -3.80 4.17
N ARG A 133 14.85 -3.06 3.48
CA ARG A 133 14.45 -3.41 2.10
C ARG A 133 15.60 -3.30 1.10
N MET A 134 16.53 -2.33 1.27
CA MET A 134 17.74 -2.25 0.45
C MET A 134 18.61 -3.50 0.60
N LYS A 135 18.81 -4.01 1.83
CA LYS A 135 19.53 -5.27 2.06
C LYS A 135 18.84 -6.43 1.36
N HIS A 136 17.52 -6.51 1.46
CA HIS A 136 16.76 -7.55 0.78
C HIS A 136 16.94 -7.49 -0.74
N VAL A 137 16.80 -6.32 -1.38
CA VAL A 137 17.02 -6.12 -2.82
C VAL A 137 18.45 -6.43 -3.23
N ARG A 138 19.46 -5.99 -2.44
CA ARG A 138 20.88 -6.26 -2.74
C ARG A 138 21.19 -7.76 -2.73
N ASN A 139 20.66 -8.51 -1.75
CA ASN A 139 20.92 -9.94 -1.59
C ASN A 139 20.16 -10.79 -2.62
N THR A 140 18.88 -10.52 -2.84
CA THR A 140 18.05 -11.27 -3.81
C THR A 140 18.37 -10.92 -5.26
N ASN A 141 19.00 -9.77 -5.52
CA ASN A 141 19.21 -9.23 -6.86
C ASN A 141 17.92 -9.07 -7.66
N ALA A 142 16.81 -8.73 -6.97
CA ALA A 142 15.49 -8.64 -7.59
C ALA A 142 14.57 -7.69 -6.83
N ASN A 143 13.57 -7.16 -7.52
CA ASN A 143 12.36 -6.60 -6.91
C ASN A 143 11.35 -7.74 -6.77
N ILE A 144 11.32 -8.38 -5.61
CA ILE A 144 10.44 -9.54 -5.34
C ILE A 144 8.99 -9.11 -5.24
N GLU A 145 8.73 -7.93 -4.68
CA GLU A 145 7.40 -7.40 -4.44
C GLU A 145 7.16 -6.14 -5.26
N PRO A 146 5.99 -5.99 -5.88
CA PRO A 146 5.68 -4.80 -6.68
C PRO A 146 5.41 -3.58 -5.80
N VAL A 147 5.62 -2.40 -6.38
CA VAL A 147 5.15 -1.13 -5.84
C VAL A 147 3.77 -0.81 -6.42
N PHE A 148 2.91 -0.21 -5.63
CA PHE A 148 1.57 0.19 -6.04
C PHE A 148 1.57 1.67 -6.44
N LEU A 149 1.40 1.95 -7.74
CA LEU A 149 1.35 3.30 -8.28
C LEU A 149 -0.04 3.62 -8.85
N ALA A 150 -0.37 4.90 -8.86
CA ALA A 150 -1.55 5.43 -9.53
C ALA A 150 -1.15 6.41 -10.64
N TYR A 151 -1.98 6.52 -11.69
CA TYR A 151 -1.84 7.50 -12.76
C TYR A 151 -3.17 8.15 -13.12
N LYS A 152 -3.12 9.35 -13.70
CA LYS A 152 -4.29 10.01 -14.26
C LYS A 152 -4.74 9.25 -15.50
N SER A 153 -6.02 8.93 -15.58
CA SER A 153 -6.59 8.08 -16.61
C SER A 153 -6.24 8.50 -18.04
N SER A 154 -6.02 7.50 -18.88
CA SER A 154 -5.89 7.60 -20.34
C SER A 154 -6.93 6.68 -20.96
N GLN A 155 -7.79 7.23 -21.83
CA GLN A 155 -8.80 6.43 -22.53
C GLN A 155 -8.16 5.32 -23.36
N THR A 156 -7.01 5.59 -23.98
CA THR A 156 -6.25 4.62 -24.77
C THR A 156 -5.83 3.41 -23.91
N LEU A 157 -5.36 3.65 -22.68
CA LEU A 157 -5.00 2.57 -21.75
C LEU A 157 -6.23 1.83 -21.23
N ILE A 158 -7.34 2.54 -20.97
CA ILE A 158 -8.60 1.90 -20.58
C ILE A 158 -9.08 0.95 -21.69
N ASP A 159 -9.09 1.39 -22.93
CA ASP A 159 -9.52 0.55 -24.07
C ASP A 159 -8.61 -0.68 -24.25
N LEU A 160 -7.30 -0.54 -24.00
CA LEU A 160 -6.34 -1.65 -24.02
C LEU A 160 -6.63 -2.63 -22.86
N ILE A 161 -6.82 -2.13 -21.66
CA ILE A 161 -7.16 -2.92 -20.47
C ILE A 161 -8.45 -3.72 -20.69
N ASP A 162 -9.51 -3.04 -21.19
CA ASP A 162 -10.81 -3.65 -21.42
C ASP A 162 -10.77 -4.75 -22.48
N ARG A 163 -9.90 -4.60 -23.49
CA ARG A 163 -9.68 -5.63 -24.51
C ARG A 163 -8.92 -6.82 -23.91
N THR A 164 -7.80 -6.58 -23.25
CA THR A 164 -6.96 -7.61 -22.63
C THR A 164 -7.71 -8.41 -21.56
N ALA A 165 -8.55 -7.74 -20.77
CA ALA A 165 -9.34 -8.38 -19.72
C ALA A 165 -10.41 -9.37 -20.25
N LYS A 166 -10.74 -9.31 -21.55
CA LYS A 166 -11.66 -10.28 -22.21
C LYS A 166 -10.96 -11.55 -22.66
N GLU A 167 -9.64 -11.55 -22.68
CA GLU A 167 -8.85 -12.73 -23.00
C GLU A 167 -8.80 -13.69 -21.80
N THR A 168 -8.36 -14.91 -22.04
CA THR A 168 -8.17 -15.89 -20.95
C THR A 168 -6.96 -15.49 -20.12
N PRO A 169 -7.10 -15.25 -18.80
CA PRO A 169 -5.97 -14.94 -17.95
C PRO A 169 -5.04 -16.16 -17.77
N VAL A 170 -3.75 -15.89 -17.56
CA VAL A 170 -2.78 -16.94 -17.20
C VAL A 170 -2.91 -17.36 -15.73
N TYR A 171 -3.44 -16.47 -14.86
CA TYR A 171 -3.86 -16.81 -13.50
C TYR A 171 -5.26 -16.30 -13.25
N ASP A 172 -6.08 -17.11 -12.57
CA ASP A 172 -7.40 -16.74 -12.09
C ASP A 172 -7.70 -17.57 -10.83
N PHE A 173 -7.64 -16.94 -9.67
CA PHE A 173 -7.84 -17.61 -8.39
C PHE A 173 -8.46 -16.67 -7.35
N VAL A 174 -9.00 -17.26 -6.29
CA VAL A 174 -9.50 -16.55 -5.11
C VAL A 174 -8.57 -16.85 -3.95
N ALA A 175 -7.92 -15.83 -3.41
CA ALA A 175 -6.99 -15.99 -2.31
C ALA A 175 -7.70 -16.52 -1.04
N PRO A 176 -7.10 -17.49 -0.31
CA PRO A 176 -7.82 -18.23 0.74
C PRO A 176 -8.11 -17.41 2.00
N ILE A 177 -7.35 -16.34 2.28
CA ILE A 177 -7.43 -15.59 3.53
C ILE A 177 -8.45 -14.45 3.45
N ASP A 178 -8.36 -13.62 2.41
CA ASP A 178 -9.20 -12.43 2.24
C ASP A 178 -10.36 -12.63 1.26
N HIS A 179 -10.36 -13.77 0.54
CA HIS A 179 -11.38 -14.13 -0.45
C HIS A 179 -11.47 -13.14 -1.63
N PHE A 180 -10.41 -12.40 -1.90
CA PHE A 180 -10.32 -11.55 -3.07
C PHE A 180 -9.91 -12.37 -4.29
N ARG A 181 -10.50 -12.04 -5.46
CA ARG A 181 -10.14 -12.68 -6.72
C ARG A 181 -9.00 -11.94 -7.36
N HIS A 182 -8.01 -12.69 -7.86
CA HIS A 182 -6.84 -12.19 -8.56
C HIS A 182 -6.77 -12.81 -9.95
N GLN A 183 -6.61 -11.96 -10.96
CA GLN A 183 -6.47 -12.39 -12.35
C GLN A 183 -5.23 -11.72 -12.96
N PHE A 184 -4.55 -12.42 -13.86
CA PHE A 184 -3.29 -11.95 -14.42
C PHE A 184 -3.16 -12.34 -15.89
N TRP A 185 -2.74 -11.42 -16.75
CA TRP A 185 -2.54 -11.63 -18.19
C TRP A 185 -1.15 -11.17 -18.59
N VAL A 186 -0.60 -11.80 -19.66
CA VAL A 186 0.66 -11.39 -20.29
C VAL A 186 0.33 -10.52 -21.52
N ILE A 187 0.84 -9.31 -21.57
CA ILE A 187 0.71 -8.41 -22.71
C ILE A 187 1.97 -8.53 -23.57
N ALA A 188 1.93 -9.43 -24.56
CA ALA A 188 3.07 -9.78 -25.40
C ALA A 188 3.05 -9.10 -26.77
N ASP A 189 1.88 -8.62 -27.25
CA ASP A 189 1.77 -7.99 -28.57
C ASP A 189 2.66 -6.74 -28.65
N PRO A 190 3.56 -6.64 -29.64
CA PRO A 190 4.47 -5.49 -29.80
C PRO A 190 3.75 -4.13 -29.93
N LYS A 191 2.57 -4.10 -30.56
CA LYS A 191 1.79 -2.86 -30.72
C LYS A 191 1.22 -2.41 -29.37
N ASP A 192 0.72 -3.35 -28.57
CA ASP A 192 0.20 -3.05 -27.23
C ASP A 192 1.31 -2.58 -26.30
N LYS A 193 2.51 -3.18 -26.41
CA LYS A 193 3.70 -2.70 -25.66
C LYS A 193 4.09 -1.27 -26.08
N GLU A 194 4.08 -0.94 -27.36
CA GLU A 194 4.34 0.40 -27.86
C GLU A 194 3.29 1.41 -27.38
N VAL A 195 2.01 1.04 -27.40
CA VAL A 195 0.90 1.86 -26.88
C VAL A 195 1.12 2.18 -25.41
N ILE A 196 1.40 1.18 -24.58
CA ILE A 196 1.64 1.37 -23.14
C ILE A 196 2.80 2.34 -22.91
N THR A 197 3.96 2.07 -23.51
CA THR A 197 5.14 2.93 -23.35
C THR A 197 4.83 4.37 -23.77
N THR A 198 4.20 4.56 -24.94
CA THR A 198 3.88 5.88 -25.47
C THR A 198 2.87 6.65 -24.62
N GLU A 199 1.88 5.97 -24.04
CA GLU A 199 0.89 6.62 -23.18
C GLU A 199 1.51 7.05 -21.83
N PHE A 200 2.36 6.22 -21.23
CA PHE A 200 3.07 6.63 -19.99
C PHE A 200 4.03 7.79 -20.25
N ASP A 201 4.71 7.83 -21.40
CA ASP A 201 5.58 8.95 -21.79
C ASP A 201 4.84 10.30 -21.93
N LYS A 202 3.51 10.29 -22.10
CA LYS A 202 2.70 11.52 -22.16
C LYS A 202 2.27 12.04 -20.79
N MET A 203 2.43 11.23 -19.73
CA MET A 203 1.99 11.61 -18.38
C MET A 203 2.98 12.56 -17.73
N ASP A 204 2.50 13.48 -16.91
CA ASP A 204 3.36 14.38 -16.14
C ASP A 204 4.02 13.68 -14.95
N ALA A 205 3.29 12.77 -14.30
CA ALA A 205 3.72 12.08 -13.08
C ALA A 205 2.98 10.75 -12.85
N LEU A 206 3.60 9.90 -12.01
CA LEU A 206 2.95 8.78 -11.31
C LEU A 206 2.91 9.09 -9.82
N TYR A 207 2.02 8.42 -9.08
CA TYR A 207 1.81 8.68 -7.66
C TYR A 207 1.92 7.37 -6.89
N ILE A 208 2.75 7.33 -5.86
CA ILE A 208 2.84 6.13 -5.01
C ILE A 208 1.55 6.03 -4.19
N ALA A 209 0.80 4.95 -4.38
CA ALA A 209 -0.37 4.61 -3.57
C ALA A 209 0.05 3.81 -2.33
N ASP A 210 0.89 2.78 -2.52
CA ASP A 210 1.42 1.94 -1.45
C ASP A 210 2.84 1.46 -1.79
N GLY A 211 3.65 1.12 -0.78
CA GLY A 211 5.01 0.64 -0.96
C GLY A 211 6.07 1.75 -1.04
N HIS A 212 5.93 2.85 -0.29
CA HIS A 212 6.93 3.92 -0.23
C HIS A 212 8.34 3.42 0.11
N HIS A 213 8.47 2.48 1.08
CA HIS A 213 9.75 1.90 1.45
C HIS A 213 10.33 1.01 0.34
N ARG A 214 9.47 0.24 -0.37
CA ARG A 214 9.88 -0.58 -1.53
C ARG A 214 10.37 0.28 -2.68
N SER A 215 9.67 1.38 -2.99
CA SER A 215 10.10 2.36 -4.01
C SER A 215 11.44 2.99 -3.67
N ALA A 216 11.60 3.47 -2.43
CA ALA A 216 12.84 4.08 -1.96
C ALA A 216 14.01 3.09 -2.05
N ALA A 217 13.85 1.88 -1.52
CA ALA A 217 14.88 0.86 -1.51
C ALA A 217 15.32 0.47 -2.93
N ALA A 218 14.37 0.24 -3.84
CA ALA A 218 14.67 -0.11 -5.23
C ALA A 218 15.41 1.02 -5.95
N ALA A 219 14.94 2.27 -5.79
CA ALA A 219 15.58 3.43 -6.42
C ALA A 219 17.00 3.68 -5.87
N LEU A 220 17.21 3.57 -4.56
CA LEU A 220 18.51 3.77 -3.94
C LEU A 220 19.51 2.68 -4.35
N VAL A 221 19.10 1.40 -4.36
CA VAL A 221 19.97 0.30 -4.80
C VAL A 221 20.30 0.42 -6.29
N GLY A 222 19.32 0.80 -7.13
CA GLY A 222 19.57 1.05 -8.54
C GLY A 222 20.58 2.18 -8.76
N ALA A 223 20.43 3.30 -8.06
CA ALA A 223 21.36 4.42 -8.12
C ALA A 223 22.78 4.05 -7.62
N GLU A 224 22.89 3.22 -6.57
CA GLU A 224 24.18 2.67 -6.11
C GLU A 224 24.88 1.85 -7.19
N ARG A 225 24.14 0.95 -7.87
CA ARG A 225 24.69 0.10 -8.94
C ARG A 225 25.08 0.91 -10.17
N ALA A 226 24.23 1.87 -10.56
CA ALA A 226 24.55 2.79 -11.66
C ALA A 226 25.87 3.54 -11.40
N LYS A 227 26.07 4.02 -10.18
CA LYS A 227 27.32 4.70 -9.76
C LYS A 227 28.53 3.77 -9.75
N GLN A 228 28.35 2.49 -9.44
CA GLN A 228 29.43 1.48 -9.40
C GLN A 228 29.79 0.96 -10.80
N ASN A 229 28.91 1.06 -11.77
CA ASN A 229 29.13 0.62 -13.15
C ASN A 229 29.61 1.79 -14.04
N PRO A 230 30.91 1.89 -14.37
CA PRO A 230 31.42 2.97 -15.24
C PRO A 230 30.85 2.92 -16.66
N ASN A 231 30.26 1.80 -17.08
CA ASN A 231 29.62 1.61 -18.38
C ASN A 231 28.09 1.69 -18.31
N ASN A 232 27.53 2.23 -17.21
CA ASN A 232 26.09 2.37 -17.06
C ASN A 232 25.50 3.22 -18.21
N THR A 233 24.56 2.63 -18.94
CA THR A 233 23.85 3.28 -20.07
C THR A 233 22.51 3.86 -19.65
N GLY A 234 22.01 3.48 -18.48
CA GLY A 234 20.66 3.78 -18.00
C GLY A 234 19.60 2.77 -18.44
N ASN A 235 19.98 1.75 -19.23
CA ASN A 235 19.06 0.73 -19.74
C ASN A 235 19.17 -0.62 -19.01
N GLU A 236 20.14 -0.77 -18.13
CA GLU A 236 20.35 -1.98 -17.33
C GLU A 236 19.15 -2.21 -16.38
N GLU A 237 18.82 -3.47 -16.07
CA GLU A 237 17.64 -3.83 -15.28
C GLU A 237 17.62 -3.16 -13.90
N TYR A 238 18.76 -2.98 -13.25
CA TYR A 238 18.84 -2.29 -11.95
C TYR A 238 18.54 -0.78 -12.01
N ASN A 239 18.45 -0.16 -13.21
CA ASN A 239 17.97 1.21 -13.36
C ASN A 239 16.44 1.29 -13.36
N PHE A 240 15.75 0.15 -13.24
CA PHE A 240 14.30 0.07 -13.23
C PHE A 240 13.82 -0.75 -12.04
N TYR A 241 12.60 -0.47 -11.59
CA TYR A 241 11.96 -1.26 -10.54
C TYR A 241 10.49 -1.54 -10.86
N MET A 242 10.03 -2.70 -10.40
CA MET A 242 8.71 -3.24 -10.70
C MET A 242 7.60 -2.49 -9.96
N ALA A 243 6.59 -2.11 -10.71
CA ALA A 243 5.38 -1.47 -10.19
C ALA A 243 4.13 -2.02 -10.86
N VAL A 244 2.99 -1.92 -10.18
CA VAL A 244 1.65 -2.07 -10.75
C VAL A 244 1.01 -0.68 -10.76
N CYS A 245 0.69 -0.18 -11.96
CA CYS A 245 0.15 1.15 -12.18
C CYS A 245 -1.35 1.07 -12.47
N PHE A 246 -2.18 1.70 -11.63
CA PHE A 246 -3.63 1.71 -11.76
C PHE A 246 -4.15 3.08 -12.16
N PRO A 247 -5.24 3.15 -12.97
CA PRO A 247 -6.01 4.38 -13.11
C PRO A 247 -6.51 4.85 -11.73
N ALA A 248 -6.27 6.11 -11.39
CA ALA A 248 -6.55 6.64 -10.05
C ALA A 248 -8.02 6.48 -9.62
N GLU A 249 -8.95 6.60 -10.56
CA GLU A 249 -10.39 6.48 -10.32
C GLU A 249 -10.87 5.03 -10.04
N GLN A 250 -10.06 4.02 -10.37
CA GLN A 250 -10.41 2.63 -10.06
C GLN A 250 -10.05 2.26 -8.62
N LEU A 251 -9.16 3.02 -7.97
CA LEU A 251 -8.64 2.67 -6.66
C LEU A 251 -9.67 2.80 -5.56
N THR A 252 -9.56 1.92 -4.58
CA THR A 252 -10.36 1.94 -3.36
C THR A 252 -9.48 2.32 -2.19
N ILE A 253 -9.81 3.42 -1.55
CA ILE A 253 -9.18 3.88 -0.31
C ILE A 253 -10.19 3.68 0.81
N LEU A 254 -9.80 2.96 1.83
CA LEU A 254 -10.60 2.75 3.02
C LEU A 254 -10.24 3.75 4.12
N ASP A 255 -11.16 3.92 5.04
CA ASP A 255 -10.95 4.71 6.25
C ASP A 255 -9.82 4.14 7.10
N TYR A 256 -9.02 5.02 7.71
CA TYR A 256 -8.03 4.65 8.69
C TYR A 256 -8.43 5.28 10.01
N ASN A 257 -9.00 4.47 10.89
CA ASN A 257 -9.69 4.92 12.09
C ASN A 257 -8.76 5.00 13.30
N ARG A 258 -9.17 5.73 14.34
CA ARG A 258 -8.41 5.93 15.58
C ARG A 258 -9.17 5.36 16.74
N VAL A 259 -8.42 4.80 17.70
CA VAL A 259 -8.95 4.40 19.01
C VAL A 259 -8.03 4.93 20.11
N VAL A 260 -8.59 5.39 21.22
CA VAL A 260 -7.85 6.09 22.28
C VAL A 260 -8.20 5.51 23.63
N LYS A 261 -7.19 5.32 24.50
CA LYS A 261 -7.30 4.64 25.80
C LYS A 261 -8.01 5.45 26.87
N ASP A 262 -7.97 6.78 26.79
CA ASP A 262 -8.54 7.64 27.81
C ASP A 262 -9.05 8.97 27.21
N LEU A 263 -9.79 9.74 27.99
CA LEU A 263 -10.30 11.05 27.61
C LEU A 263 -9.51 12.22 28.23
N ASN A 264 -8.23 12.02 28.56
CA ASN A 264 -7.38 13.04 29.17
C ASN A 264 -7.97 13.60 30.48
N GLY A 265 -8.57 12.72 31.29
CA GLY A 265 -9.20 13.07 32.57
C GLY A 265 -10.61 13.68 32.46
N LEU A 266 -11.13 13.87 31.26
CA LEU A 266 -12.49 14.39 31.05
C LEU A 266 -13.54 13.30 31.27
N THR A 267 -14.70 13.71 31.81
CA THR A 267 -15.92 12.91 31.76
C THR A 267 -16.49 12.92 30.33
N LYS A 268 -17.43 12.00 30.03
CA LYS A 268 -18.14 11.97 28.75
C LYS A 268 -18.76 13.32 28.40
N ASP A 269 -19.48 13.94 29.33
CA ASP A 269 -20.19 15.19 29.08
C ASP A 269 -19.22 16.35 28.82
N GLU A 270 -18.11 16.42 29.58
CA GLU A 270 -17.06 17.41 29.34
C GLU A 270 -16.39 17.20 27.99
N PHE A 271 -16.12 15.96 27.58
CA PHE A 271 -15.56 15.63 26.28
C PHE A 271 -16.49 16.01 25.13
N LEU A 272 -17.79 15.65 25.22
CA LEU A 272 -18.78 16.02 24.21
C LEU A 272 -18.96 17.56 24.12
N LYS A 273 -18.91 18.24 25.26
CA LYS A 273 -18.94 19.72 25.31
C LYS A 273 -17.70 20.33 24.66
N ALA A 274 -16.52 19.76 24.90
CA ALA A 274 -15.26 20.19 24.26
C ALA A 274 -15.32 20.01 22.73
N LEU A 275 -15.78 18.85 22.26
CA LEU A 275 -16.01 18.60 20.83
C LEU A 275 -16.99 19.64 20.24
N GLY A 276 -18.01 20.04 20.98
CA GLY A 276 -19.00 21.05 20.53
C GLY A 276 -18.42 22.44 20.27
N LYS A 277 -17.17 22.72 20.64
CA LYS A 277 -16.48 23.98 20.29
C LYS A 277 -16.27 24.06 18.77
N ASP A 278 -15.73 23.02 18.17
CA ASP A 278 -15.27 23.00 16.78
C ASP A 278 -16.13 22.11 15.85
N PHE A 279 -17.01 21.31 16.41
CA PHE A 279 -17.89 20.38 15.67
C PHE A 279 -19.37 20.62 16.02
N ILE A 280 -20.25 20.32 15.05
CA ILE A 280 -21.68 20.09 15.32
C ILE A 280 -21.79 18.63 15.74
N VAL A 281 -22.20 18.39 17.00
CA VAL A 281 -22.31 17.07 17.62
C VAL A 281 -23.76 16.63 17.63
N ALA A 282 -24.05 15.43 17.13
CA ALA A 282 -25.37 14.82 17.16
C ALA A 282 -25.27 13.36 17.62
N ASP A 283 -26.09 12.97 18.62
CA ASP A 283 -26.20 11.58 19.06
C ASP A 283 -26.96 10.77 18.00
N MET A 284 -26.34 9.70 17.53
CA MET A 284 -26.87 8.80 16.49
C MET A 284 -27.37 7.47 17.08
N GLY A 285 -27.34 7.33 18.42
CA GLY A 285 -27.78 6.13 19.12
C GLY A 285 -26.73 5.02 19.12
N THR A 286 -27.20 3.77 19.22
CA THR A 286 -26.35 2.57 19.41
C THR A 286 -25.99 1.86 18.11
N GLU A 287 -26.69 2.16 17.02
CA GLU A 287 -26.46 1.56 15.71
C GLU A 287 -25.22 2.18 15.04
N ASN A 288 -24.47 1.36 14.30
CA ASN A 288 -23.26 1.80 13.63
C ASN A 288 -23.52 3.00 12.71
N TYR A 289 -22.78 4.06 12.93
CA TYR A 289 -22.84 5.25 12.10
C TYR A 289 -21.49 5.49 11.41
N ARG A 290 -21.47 5.41 10.08
CA ARG A 290 -20.29 5.69 9.25
C ARG A 290 -20.36 7.11 8.69
N PRO A 291 -19.24 7.88 8.70
CA PRO A 291 -19.17 9.17 8.01
C PRO A 291 -19.60 9.05 6.54
N LYS A 292 -20.35 10.03 6.03
CA LYS A 292 -20.96 9.99 4.69
C LYS A 292 -20.31 10.96 3.70
N LYS A 293 -19.52 11.90 4.18
CA LYS A 293 -18.88 12.96 3.38
C LYS A 293 -17.61 13.45 4.05
N LEU A 294 -16.78 14.18 3.32
CA LEU A 294 -15.62 14.90 3.89
C LEU A 294 -16.06 15.84 5.01
N HIS A 295 -15.22 15.98 6.02
CA HIS A 295 -15.40 16.82 7.23
C HIS A 295 -16.52 16.32 8.15
N GLU A 296 -16.99 15.09 7.95
CA GLU A 296 -17.86 14.36 8.85
C GLU A 296 -17.08 13.19 9.47
N PHE A 297 -17.19 13.06 10.79
CA PHE A 297 -16.55 12.02 11.58
C PHE A 297 -17.61 11.26 12.36
N SER A 298 -17.27 10.07 12.81
CA SER A 298 -18.11 9.28 13.68
C SER A 298 -17.34 8.90 14.95
N ALA A 299 -17.80 9.37 16.09
CA ALA A 299 -17.21 9.13 17.40
C ALA A 299 -18.01 8.04 18.13
N TYR A 300 -17.34 7.00 18.67
CA TYR A 300 -17.97 6.00 19.53
C TYR A 300 -17.47 6.12 20.96
N LEU A 301 -18.40 6.31 21.87
CA LEU A 301 -18.14 6.54 23.29
C LEU A 301 -19.29 6.00 24.14
N GLU A 302 -18.98 5.12 25.11
CA GLU A 302 -19.93 4.59 26.10
C GLU A 302 -21.23 4.05 25.49
N GLY A 303 -21.12 3.22 24.45
CA GLY A 303 -22.26 2.55 23.80
C GLY A 303 -23.00 3.37 22.76
N HIS A 304 -22.62 4.63 22.52
CA HIS A 304 -23.28 5.52 21.57
C HIS A 304 -22.35 6.00 20.47
N TRP A 305 -22.90 6.11 19.26
CA TRP A 305 -22.27 6.80 18.12
C TRP A 305 -22.70 8.26 18.10
N TYR A 306 -21.75 9.14 17.81
CA TYR A 306 -21.96 10.57 17.65
C TYR A 306 -21.46 11.00 16.29
N ARG A 307 -22.31 11.65 15.49
CA ARG A 307 -21.87 12.36 14.29
C ARG A 307 -21.20 13.67 14.71
N LEU A 308 -20.00 13.90 14.20
CA LEU A 308 -19.26 15.14 14.34
C LEU A 308 -19.12 15.76 12.96
N GLU A 309 -19.62 16.95 12.73
CA GLU A 309 -19.45 17.70 11.49
C GLU A 309 -18.60 18.93 11.79
N ALA A 310 -17.44 19.07 11.12
CA ALA A 310 -16.52 20.18 11.36
C ALA A 310 -17.19 21.52 11.00
N LYS A 311 -17.13 22.49 11.90
CA LYS A 311 -17.72 23.81 11.68
C LYS A 311 -16.93 24.58 10.64
N GLU A 312 -17.61 25.49 9.95
CA GLU A 312 -16.97 26.44 9.04
C GLU A 312 -15.88 27.24 9.78
N GLY A 313 -14.72 27.39 9.13
CA GLY A 313 -13.55 28.08 9.70
C GLY A 313 -12.61 27.21 10.53
N THR A 314 -12.94 25.94 10.82
CA THR A 314 -12.04 25.03 11.54
C THR A 314 -10.92 24.45 10.68
N PHE A 315 -11.02 24.59 9.36
CA PHE A 315 -10.01 24.19 8.38
C PHE A 315 -9.93 25.19 7.22
N ASN A 316 -8.78 25.23 6.54
CA ASN A 316 -8.58 26.04 5.35
C ASN A 316 -8.72 25.18 4.08
N PRO A 317 -9.73 25.40 3.23
CA PRO A 317 -9.93 24.61 2.02
C PRO A 317 -8.81 24.76 0.99
N ASN A 318 -7.98 25.81 1.10
CA ASN A 318 -6.84 26.05 0.22
C ASN A 318 -5.53 25.44 0.74
N ASP A 319 -5.51 24.88 1.95
CA ASP A 319 -4.36 24.14 2.46
C ASP A 319 -4.56 22.64 2.21
N PRO A 320 -3.77 22.01 1.31
CA PRO A 320 -3.98 20.61 0.93
C PRO A 320 -3.79 19.63 2.10
N ILE A 321 -3.11 20.03 3.19
CA ILE A 321 -2.99 19.22 4.42
C ILE A 321 -4.09 19.59 5.41
N GLY A 322 -4.25 20.88 5.71
CA GLY A 322 -5.19 21.36 6.73
C GLY A 322 -6.66 21.08 6.41
N VAL A 323 -7.00 20.74 5.14
CA VAL A 323 -8.34 20.35 4.71
C VAL A 323 -8.63 18.86 4.94
N LEU A 324 -7.62 18.05 5.25
CA LEU A 324 -7.80 16.61 5.44
C LEU A 324 -8.50 16.32 6.78
N ASP A 325 -9.44 15.38 6.76
CA ASP A 325 -10.10 14.89 7.98
C ASP A 325 -9.10 14.33 9.00
N VAL A 326 -8.02 13.70 8.50
CA VAL A 326 -6.91 13.24 9.33
C VAL A 326 -6.25 14.38 10.07
N ASP A 327 -6.00 15.54 9.42
CA ASP A 327 -5.38 16.72 10.04
C ASP A 327 -6.35 17.43 10.99
N ILE A 328 -7.58 17.63 10.55
CA ILE A 328 -8.64 18.26 11.37
C ILE A 328 -8.81 17.50 12.68
N SER A 329 -8.97 16.16 12.61
CA SER A 329 -9.12 15.34 13.81
C SER A 329 -7.87 15.32 14.69
N SER A 330 -6.68 15.32 14.08
CA SER A 330 -5.40 15.34 14.81
C SER A 330 -5.23 16.62 15.60
N ARG A 331 -5.50 17.79 15.01
CA ARG A 331 -5.38 19.09 15.69
C ARG A 331 -6.47 19.29 16.74
N LEU A 332 -7.74 19.17 16.34
CA LEU A 332 -8.87 19.62 17.14
C LEU A 332 -9.32 18.60 18.20
N ILE A 333 -9.12 17.30 17.95
CA ILE A 333 -9.56 16.24 18.88
C ILE A 333 -8.36 15.63 19.61
N LEU A 334 -7.37 15.13 18.86
CA LEU A 334 -6.28 14.37 19.47
C LEU A 334 -5.32 15.28 20.23
N ASP A 335 -4.92 16.42 19.66
CA ASP A 335 -4.01 17.37 20.30
C ASP A 335 -4.75 18.27 21.29
N GLU A 336 -5.68 19.13 20.84
CA GLU A 336 -6.28 20.17 21.68
C GLU A 336 -7.11 19.59 22.85
N ILE A 337 -7.86 18.51 22.64
CA ILE A 337 -8.74 17.94 23.70
C ILE A 337 -8.03 16.80 24.45
N LEU A 338 -7.42 15.86 23.73
CA LEU A 338 -6.86 14.65 24.32
C LEU A 338 -5.36 14.77 24.67
N GLY A 339 -4.68 15.86 24.24
CA GLY A 339 -3.27 16.08 24.52
C GLY A 339 -2.33 15.06 23.86
N ILE A 340 -2.76 14.45 22.74
CA ILE A 340 -1.96 13.49 21.94
C ILE A 340 -1.31 14.25 20.78
N THR A 341 -0.08 14.69 20.97
CA THR A 341 0.69 15.47 20.00
C THR A 341 1.58 14.63 19.09
N ASP A 342 2.02 13.46 19.55
CA ASP A 342 2.84 12.52 18.78
C ASP A 342 2.06 11.24 18.42
N LEU A 343 1.44 11.25 17.25
CA LEU A 343 0.65 10.11 16.74
C LEU A 343 1.47 8.82 16.52
N ARG A 344 2.80 8.90 16.49
CA ARG A 344 3.67 7.73 16.25
C ARG A 344 4.20 7.12 17.55
N GLY A 345 4.37 7.93 18.57
CA GLY A 345 5.01 7.53 19.83
C GLY A 345 4.08 7.43 21.03
N ASP A 346 2.92 8.10 21.01
CA ASP A 346 1.96 8.07 22.14
C ASP A 346 1.26 6.70 22.21
N LYS A 347 1.41 6.01 23.33
CA LYS A 347 0.82 4.69 23.59
C LYS A 347 -0.67 4.72 23.94
N ARG A 348 -1.26 5.91 24.07
CA ARG A 348 -2.70 6.08 24.31
C ARG A 348 -3.54 5.96 23.05
N ILE A 349 -2.93 6.12 21.86
CA ILE A 349 -3.61 6.00 20.57
C ILE A 349 -3.19 4.73 19.85
N ASP A 350 -4.13 4.12 19.13
CA ASP A 350 -3.88 3.07 18.16
C ASP A 350 -4.78 3.25 16.93
N PHE A 351 -4.48 2.51 15.86
CA PHE A 351 -5.10 2.70 14.55
C PHE A 351 -5.77 1.43 14.06
N VAL A 352 -6.93 1.58 13.41
CA VAL A 352 -7.74 0.47 12.90
C VAL A 352 -8.03 0.71 11.43
N GLY A 353 -7.49 -0.16 10.56
CA GLY A 353 -7.74 -0.12 9.12
C GLY A 353 -9.19 -0.47 8.77
N GLY A 354 -9.73 0.16 7.74
CA GLY A 354 -11.14 0.10 7.38
C GLY A 354 -11.70 -1.27 7.03
N LEU A 355 -10.84 -2.27 6.68
CA LEU A 355 -11.27 -3.66 6.50
C LEU A 355 -11.91 -4.27 7.75
N ARG A 356 -11.42 -3.88 8.95
CA ARG A 356 -11.97 -4.35 10.23
C ARG A 356 -13.33 -3.72 10.56
N GLY A 357 -13.70 -2.64 9.88
CA GLY A 357 -14.99 -1.98 10.00
C GLY A 357 -15.24 -1.28 11.34
N LEU A 358 -16.46 -0.75 11.48
CA LEU A 358 -16.89 -0.05 12.70
C LEU A 358 -17.09 -1.02 13.88
N GLU A 359 -17.37 -2.29 13.61
CA GLU A 359 -17.54 -3.31 14.66
C GLU A 359 -16.27 -3.50 15.48
N GLU A 360 -15.10 -3.42 14.87
CA GLU A 360 -13.84 -3.52 15.61
C GLU A 360 -13.62 -2.30 16.51
N LEU A 361 -14.01 -1.10 16.07
CA LEU A 361 -13.98 0.11 16.88
C LEU A 361 -14.87 -0.06 18.11
N LYS A 362 -16.11 -0.49 17.89
CA LYS A 362 -17.09 -0.77 18.93
C LYS A 362 -16.57 -1.83 19.92
N ARG A 363 -16.09 -2.97 19.41
CA ARG A 363 -15.54 -4.07 20.22
C ARG A 363 -14.42 -3.58 21.15
N ARG A 364 -13.48 -2.80 20.66
CA ARG A 364 -12.32 -2.32 21.45
C ARG A 364 -12.71 -1.31 22.53
N VAL A 365 -13.81 -0.57 22.33
CA VAL A 365 -14.35 0.32 23.36
C VAL A 365 -15.21 -0.43 24.36
N ASP A 366 -16.10 -1.30 23.90
CA ASP A 366 -17.05 -2.01 24.76
C ASP A 366 -16.36 -3.02 25.70
N ASN A 367 -15.24 -3.63 25.25
CA ASN A 367 -14.46 -4.54 26.10
C ASN A 367 -13.50 -3.81 27.08
N GLY A 368 -13.44 -2.48 27.04
CA GLY A 368 -12.61 -1.66 27.93
C GLY A 368 -11.14 -1.55 27.54
N GLU A 369 -10.73 -2.09 26.37
CA GLU A 369 -9.38 -1.92 25.83
C GLU A 369 -9.10 -0.44 25.50
N MET A 370 -10.11 0.23 24.96
CA MET A 370 -10.10 1.64 24.59
C MET A 370 -11.29 2.35 25.20
N LYS A 371 -11.18 3.66 25.38
CA LYS A 371 -12.26 4.49 25.92
C LYS A 371 -13.07 5.19 24.85
N PHE A 372 -12.43 5.49 23.72
CA PHE A 372 -12.99 6.30 22.64
C PHE A 372 -12.52 5.77 21.29
N ALA A 373 -13.41 5.78 20.29
CA ALA A 373 -13.05 5.51 18.90
C ALA A 373 -13.55 6.62 17.98
N LEU A 374 -12.77 6.88 16.93
CA LEU A 374 -13.06 7.89 15.92
C LEU A 374 -12.93 7.28 14.54
N ALA A 375 -14.04 7.20 13.80
CA ALA A 375 -14.05 6.83 12.40
C ALA A 375 -14.01 8.08 11.52
N LEU A 376 -13.19 8.03 10.49
CA LEU A 376 -12.98 9.09 9.52
C LEU A 376 -13.63 8.75 8.18
N TYR A 377 -13.91 9.78 7.39
CA TYR A 377 -14.20 9.58 5.98
C TYR A 377 -12.89 9.27 5.24
N PRO A 378 -12.87 8.32 4.27
CA PRO A 378 -11.65 7.99 3.53
C PRO A 378 -11.10 9.20 2.77
N VAL A 379 -9.78 9.30 2.72
CA VAL A 379 -9.08 10.26 1.86
C VAL A 379 -9.35 9.89 0.40
N THR A 380 -9.48 10.90 -0.47
CA THR A 380 -9.68 10.68 -1.90
C THR A 380 -8.36 10.64 -2.67
N MET A 381 -8.34 9.97 -3.84
CA MET A 381 -7.16 10.00 -4.72
C MET A 381 -6.81 11.42 -5.16
N GLU A 382 -7.80 12.29 -5.39
CA GLU A 382 -7.57 13.70 -5.73
C GLU A 382 -6.80 14.43 -4.61
N GLN A 383 -7.18 14.22 -3.34
CA GLN A 383 -6.47 14.81 -2.20
C GLN A 383 -5.01 14.32 -2.13
N ILE A 384 -4.79 13.01 -2.32
CA ILE A 384 -3.43 12.43 -2.32
C ILE A 384 -2.58 13.03 -3.44
N MET A 385 -3.13 13.11 -4.65
CA MET A 385 -2.42 13.66 -5.80
C MET A 385 -2.10 15.14 -5.62
N ASN A 386 -3.04 15.94 -5.14
CA ASN A 386 -2.85 17.38 -4.87
C ASN A 386 -1.75 17.61 -3.82
N ILE A 387 -1.69 16.78 -2.77
CA ILE A 387 -0.64 16.83 -1.75
C ILE A 387 0.71 16.49 -2.36
N ALA A 388 0.80 15.38 -3.09
CA ALA A 388 2.02 14.94 -3.74
C ALA A 388 2.51 15.96 -4.80
N ASP A 389 1.60 16.60 -5.54
CA ASP A 389 1.89 17.67 -6.49
C ASP A 389 2.44 18.93 -5.81
N SER A 390 1.95 19.25 -4.61
CA SER A 390 2.45 20.37 -3.80
C SER A 390 3.82 20.13 -3.16
N GLY A 391 4.36 18.90 -3.25
CA GLY A 391 5.58 18.49 -2.56
C GLY A 391 5.45 18.37 -1.03
N LYS A 392 4.23 18.44 -0.51
CA LYS A 392 3.93 18.25 0.92
C LYS A 392 3.78 16.76 1.24
N ILE A 393 3.81 16.47 2.54
CA ILE A 393 3.70 15.10 3.08
C ILE A 393 2.45 15.00 3.94
N MET A 394 1.72 13.91 3.77
CA MET A 394 0.53 13.61 4.56
C MET A 394 0.88 13.27 6.02
N PRO A 395 -0.02 13.54 6.97
CA PRO A 395 0.07 12.98 8.30
C PRO A 395 0.17 11.44 8.26
N PRO A 396 0.83 10.80 9.25
CA PRO A 396 0.93 9.35 9.29
C PRO A 396 -0.43 8.68 9.42
N LYS A 397 -0.55 7.45 8.88
CA LYS A 397 -1.79 6.66 8.98
C LYS A 397 -3.01 7.37 8.38
N ALA A 398 -2.81 8.00 7.22
CA ALA A 398 -3.84 8.75 6.50
C ALA A 398 -4.53 7.92 5.41
N THR A 399 -3.82 6.97 4.79
CA THR A 399 -4.29 6.20 3.64
C THR A 399 -4.28 4.70 3.92
N TRP A 400 -5.29 3.99 3.42
CA TRP A 400 -5.36 2.53 3.45
C TRP A 400 -5.92 2.03 2.13
N PHE A 401 -5.03 1.64 1.21
CA PHE A 401 -5.43 1.09 -0.09
C PHE A 401 -5.78 -0.39 0.01
N GLU A 402 -6.91 -0.77 -0.61
CA GLU A 402 -7.36 -2.16 -0.75
C GLU A 402 -7.91 -2.41 -2.16
N PRO A 403 -7.77 -3.66 -2.66
CA PRO A 403 -6.99 -4.78 -2.13
C PRO A 403 -5.47 -4.51 -2.12
N LYS A 404 -4.75 -5.14 -1.19
CA LYS A 404 -3.28 -5.14 -1.23
C LYS A 404 -2.79 -5.97 -2.41
N LEU A 405 -1.71 -5.52 -3.06
CA LEU A 405 -1.08 -6.30 -4.14
C LEU A 405 -0.59 -7.64 -3.60
N ARG A 406 -0.81 -8.72 -4.35
CA ARG A 406 -0.17 -10.00 -4.06
C ARG A 406 1.28 -9.98 -4.50
N SER A 407 2.13 -10.57 -3.68
CA SER A 407 3.52 -10.87 -4.00
C SER A 407 3.62 -12.24 -4.65
N GLY A 408 4.60 -12.45 -5.53
CA GLY A 408 4.85 -13.76 -6.16
C GLY A 408 4.09 -14.05 -7.46
N LEU A 409 3.25 -13.14 -7.95
CA LEU A 409 2.63 -13.29 -9.27
C LEU A 409 3.63 -13.04 -10.39
N VAL A 410 4.54 -12.11 -10.19
CA VAL A 410 5.67 -11.80 -11.06
C VAL A 410 6.74 -11.08 -10.25
N ILE A 411 8.00 -11.28 -10.62
CA ILE A 411 9.19 -10.74 -9.96
C ILE A 411 10.10 -10.16 -11.04
N HIS A 412 10.76 -9.04 -10.75
CA HIS A 412 11.74 -8.41 -11.63
C HIS A 412 13.16 -8.64 -11.14
N LYS A 413 14.00 -9.29 -11.94
CA LYS A 413 15.44 -9.46 -11.69
C LYS A 413 16.21 -8.22 -12.11
N LEU A 414 17.30 -7.93 -11.43
CA LEU A 414 18.12 -6.74 -11.68
C LEU A 414 19.36 -7.03 -12.55
N ASP A 415 19.39 -8.20 -13.22
CA ASP A 415 20.44 -8.66 -14.13
C ASP A 415 19.86 -9.18 -15.46
#